data_a03f6896f4bd458a025e28f13742d316
#
_entry.id   a03f6896f4bd458a025e28f13742d316
#
_cell.length_a   1.000
_cell.length_b   1.000
_cell.length_c   1.000
_cell.angle_alpha   90.00
_cell.angle_beta   90.00
_cell.angle_gamma   90.00
#
_symmetry.space_group_name_H-M   'P 1'
#
loop_
_entity.id
_entity.type
_entity.pdbx_description
1 polymer ?
#
loop_
_entity_poly.entity_id
_entity_poly.type
_entity_poly.pdbx_seq_one_letter_code
_entity_poly.pdbx_strand_id
1 'polypeptide(L)'
;MKNYVSIVILFFSGLLFSCSEETVISGATYCKTFITGYLTPETISVENANSEIKLTFKGKIITSGKTFDELSKYYNDLTYNRYVVNGPRIAVNDSVCKMTIKTVDDFDASHLAGSEISDLVECQYVSYYDYIHNDYKIVNTKALQTQGLNVYSYIEGAEIKNMNLADICYDNTKLIAPEFMLRFKKAPEKKGEYHFDLTVILNGEKLTKTIDFVFK
;
A
#
# COMPACT_ATOMS: atom_id res chain seq x y z
N MET A 1 -14.35 20.49 -85.49
CA MET A 1 -13.73 19.41 -84.76
C MET A 1 -13.35 19.99 -83.36
N LYS A 2 -14.11 19.60 -82.33
CA LYS A 2 -13.88 20.01 -80.92
C LYS A 2 -13.36 18.81 -80.13
N ASN A 3 -12.11 18.92 -79.66
CA ASN A 3 -11.52 17.90 -78.83
C ASN A 3 -11.94 18.11 -77.34
N TYR A 4 -12.63 17.12 -76.79
CA TYR A 4 -12.94 17.07 -75.40
C TYR A 4 -11.80 16.31 -74.67
N VAL A 5 -11.07 16.99 -73.85
CA VAL A 5 -10.09 16.38 -72.92
C VAL A 5 -10.84 16.00 -71.65
N SER A 6 -11.03 14.70 -71.44
CA SER A 6 -11.58 14.18 -70.18
C SER A 6 -10.47 14.10 -69.11
N ILE A 7 -10.61 14.96 -68.09
CA ILE A 7 -9.76 14.90 -66.93
C ILE A 7 -10.36 13.86 -65.96
N VAL A 8 -9.67 12.73 -65.81
CA VAL A 8 -9.96 11.74 -64.77
C VAL A 8 -9.26 12.16 -63.49
N ILE A 9 -10.04 12.64 -62.52
CA ILE A 9 -9.53 12.93 -61.20
C ILE A 9 -9.57 11.63 -60.41
N LEU A 10 -8.41 11.01 -60.19
CA LEU A 10 -8.24 9.89 -59.29
C LEU A 10 -8.21 10.45 -57.85
N PHE A 11 -9.29 10.22 -57.11
CA PHE A 11 -9.33 10.41 -55.68
C PHE A 11 -8.53 9.27 -55.00
N PHE A 12 -7.28 9.56 -54.64
CA PHE A 12 -6.52 8.73 -53.74
C PHE A 12 -7.00 9.02 -52.31
N SER A 13 -7.94 8.23 -51.80
CA SER A 13 -8.30 8.19 -50.41
C SER A 13 -7.16 7.48 -49.64
N GLY A 14 -6.19 8.28 -49.23
CA GLY A 14 -5.15 7.82 -48.31
C GLY A 14 -5.79 7.51 -46.97
N LEU A 15 -6.03 6.23 -46.71
CA LEU A 15 -6.24 5.72 -45.34
C LEU A 15 -4.94 5.93 -44.58
N LEU A 16 -4.88 7.02 -43.85
CA LEU A 16 -3.86 7.21 -42.79
C LEU A 16 -4.20 6.20 -41.69
N PHE A 17 -3.65 5.01 -41.79
CA PHE A 17 -3.46 4.15 -40.63
C PHE A 17 -2.45 4.89 -39.72
N SER A 18 -2.98 5.64 -38.75
CA SER A 18 -2.21 6.07 -37.59
C SER A 18 -1.91 4.81 -36.79
N CYS A 19 -0.81 4.15 -37.15
CA CYS A 19 -0.19 3.19 -36.27
C CYS A 19 0.42 4.03 -35.13
N SER A 20 -0.28 4.12 -34.00
CA SER A 20 0.34 4.58 -32.77
C SER A 20 1.42 3.54 -32.44
N GLU A 21 2.66 3.87 -32.73
CA GLU A 21 3.81 3.12 -32.18
C GLU A 21 3.67 3.19 -30.66
N GLU A 22 3.17 2.11 -30.07
CA GLU A 22 3.32 1.89 -28.63
C GLU A 22 4.83 1.83 -28.38
N THR A 23 5.37 2.90 -27.83
CA THR A 23 6.75 2.94 -27.36
C THR A 23 6.85 1.91 -26.24
N VAL A 24 7.33 0.71 -26.57
CA VAL A 24 7.66 -0.32 -25.58
C VAL A 24 8.83 0.21 -24.75
N ILE A 25 8.53 0.71 -23.55
CA ILE A 25 9.54 1.15 -22.62
C ILE A 25 10.34 -0.08 -22.21
N SER A 26 11.64 -0.11 -22.54
CA SER A 26 12.53 -1.21 -22.19
C SER A 26 12.48 -1.47 -20.67
N GLY A 27 12.20 -2.72 -20.28
CA GLY A 27 12.05 -3.14 -18.89
C GLY A 27 10.63 -3.06 -18.32
N ALA A 28 9.63 -2.64 -19.10
CA ALA A 28 8.25 -2.69 -18.67
C ALA A 28 7.69 -4.12 -18.72
N THR A 29 6.94 -4.50 -17.68
CA THR A 29 6.22 -5.77 -17.59
C THR A 29 4.73 -5.51 -17.75
N TYR A 30 4.07 -6.30 -18.60
CA TYR A 30 2.62 -6.27 -18.71
C TYR A 30 1.98 -6.87 -17.45
N CYS A 31 1.09 -6.12 -16.81
CA CYS A 31 0.36 -6.53 -15.63
C CYS A 31 -1.15 -6.51 -15.91
N LYS A 32 -1.77 -7.69 -15.84
CA LYS A 32 -3.23 -7.84 -15.94
C LYS A 32 -3.93 -7.25 -14.73
N THR A 33 -3.32 -7.42 -13.55
CA THR A 33 -3.77 -6.93 -12.26
C THR A 33 -2.87 -5.80 -11.77
N PHE A 34 -3.38 -4.89 -10.95
CA PHE A 34 -2.55 -3.87 -10.30
C PHE A 34 -1.68 -4.49 -9.21
N ILE A 35 -2.26 -5.30 -8.32
CA ILE A 35 -1.50 -6.05 -7.33
C ILE A 35 -0.72 -7.17 -8.03
N THR A 36 0.56 -7.29 -7.71
CA THR A 36 1.45 -8.32 -8.28
C THR A 36 1.75 -9.46 -7.32
N GLY A 37 1.32 -9.33 -6.07
CA GLY A 37 1.43 -10.38 -5.07
C GLY A 37 0.61 -10.08 -3.82
N TYR A 38 0.09 -11.12 -3.21
CA TYR A 38 -0.63 -11.07 -1.95
C TYR A 38 0.21 -11.69 -0.85
N LEU A 39 0.47 -10.95 0.21
CA LEU A 39 1.18 -11.41 1.39
C LEU A 39 0.19 -11.99 2.39
N THR A 40 0.36 -13.26 2.76
CA THR A 40 -0.27 -13.88 3.92
C THR A 40 0.63 -13.65 5.13
N PRO A 41 0.27 -12.81 6.10
CA PRO A 41 1.10 -12.54 7.26
C PRO A 41 1.24 -13.79 8.15
N GLU A 42 2.45 -14.09 8.56
CA GLU A 42 2.78 -15.16 9.52
C GLU A 42 3.45 -14.57 10.76
N THR A 43 4.18 -13.47 10.58
CA THR A 43 4.89 -12.77 11.65
C THR A 43 4.95 -11.27 11.38
N ILE A 44 5.37 -10.52 12.40
CA ILE A 44 5.69 -9.09 12.27
C ILE A 44 7.15 -8.83 12.67
N SER A 45 7.83 -7.97 11.94
CA SER A 45 9.11 -7.39 12.32
C SER A 45 8.93 -5.93 12.69
N VAL A 46 9.74 -5.48 13.62
CA VAL A 46 9.74 -4.10 14.12
C VAL A 46 11.15 -3.56 14.07
N GLU A 47 11.30 -2.35 13.59
CA GLU A 47 12.56 -1.63 13.49
C GLU A 47 12.37 -0.18 13.98
N ASN A 48 13.31 0.33 14.77
CA ASN A 48 13.32 1.73 15.15
C ASN A 48 13.91 2.57 14.01
N ALA A 49 13.12 3.47 13.47
CA ALA A 49 13.49 4.37 12.39
C ALA A 49 13.45 5.82 12.90
N ASN A 50 14.57 6.32 13.40
CA ASN A 50 14.70 7.64 14.03
C ASN A 50 13.78 7.78 15.28
N SER A 51 12.70 8.55 15.18
CA SER A 51 11.69 8.76 16.23
C SER A 51 10.39 8.01 15.95
N GLU A 52 10.41 7.05 15.05
CA GLU A 52 9.26 6.26 14.62
C GLU A 52 9.57 4.76 14.72
N ILE A 53 8.53 3.96 14.75
CA ILE A 53 8.61 2.51 14.73
C ILE A 53 8.08 2.04 13.37
N LYS A 54 8.94 1.37 12.62
CA LYS A 54 8.56 0.69 11.39
C LYS A 54 8.13 -0.74 11.70
N LEU A 55 6.85 -1.03 11.46
CA LEU A 55 6.31 -2.38 11.52
C LEU A 55 6.20 -2.94 10.10
N THR A 56 6.64 -4.19 9.90
CA THR A 56 6.53 -4.87 8.61
C THR A 56 5.94 -6.26 8.80
N PHE A 57 4.87 -6.57 8.06
CA PHE A 57 4.35 -7.92 7.96
C PHE A 57 5.30 -8.80 7.15
N LYS A 58 5.55 -9.99 7.65
CA LYS A 58 6.37 -11.04 7.01
C LYS A 58 5.55 -12.31 6.87
N GLY A 59 5.75 -13.02 5.77
CA GLY A 59 5.05 -14.28 5.51
C GLY A 59 5.17 -14.71 4.06
N LYS A 60 4.25 -15.53 3.62
CA LYS A 60 4.23 -16.10 2.27
C LYS A 60 3.61 -15.12 1.28
N ILE A 61 4.30 -14.90 0.16
CA ILE A 61 3.79 -14.08 -0.96
C ILE A 61 3.25 -15.01 -2.05
N ILE A 62 2.01 -14.76 -2.47
CA ILE A 62 1.29 -15.47 -3.53
C ILE A 62 1.28 -14.56 -4.76
N THR A 63 1.99 -14.96 -5.83
CA THR A 63 2.15 -14.16 -7.05
C THR A 63 1.44 -14.73 -8.27
N SER A 64 0.90 -15.96 -8.18
CA SER A 64 0.23 -16.63 -9.29
C SER A 64 -0.60 -17.81 -8.81
N GLY A 65 -1.38 -18.41 -9.73
CA GLY A 65 -2.19 -19.60 -9.49
C GLY A 65 -3.56 -19.28 -8.91
N LYS A 66 -4.33 -20.34 -8.62
CA LYS A 66 -5.74 -20.26 -8.26
C LYS A 66 -6.03 -19.28 -7.11
N THR A 67 -5.25 -19.34 -6.04
CA THR A 67 -5.43 -18.43 -4.88
C THR A 67 -5.18 -16.98 -5.25
N PHE A 68 -4.18 -16.68 -6.08
CA PHE A 68 -3.93 -15.33 -6.58
C PHE A 68 -5.13 -14.83 -7.39
N ASP A 69 -5.65 -15.65 -8.29
CA ASP A 69 -6.79 -15.31 -9.15
C ASP A 69 -8.08 -15.08 -8.32
N GLU A 70 -8.30 -15.90 -7.29
CA GLU A 70 -9.43 -15.75 -6.36
C GLU A 70 -9.35 -14.45 -5.57
N LEU A 71 -8.17 -14.08 -5.05
CA LEU A 71 -7.94 -12.82 -4.36
C LEU A 71 -8.10 -11.61 -5.28
N SER A 72 -7.54 -11.67 -6.49
CA SER A 72 -7.69 -10.61 -7.49
C SER A 72 -9.16 -10.41 -7.87
N LYS A 73 -9.94 -11.49 -7.99
CA LYS A 73 -11.38 -11.44 -8.22
C LYS A 73 -12.14 -10.87 -7.02
N TYR A 74 -11.79 -11.29 -5.81
CA TYR A 74 -12.41 -10.80 -4.57
C TYR A 74 -12.26 -9.29 -4.41
N TYR A 75 -11.07 -8.76 -4.75
CA TYR A 75 -10.78 -7.34 -4.69
C TYR A 75 -11.10 -6.56 -5.97
N ASN A 76 -11.72 -7.20 -6.97
CA ASN A 76 -12.04 -6.60 -8.27
C ASN A 76 -10.82 -6.03 -9.03
N ASP A 77 -9.63 -6.61 -8.82
CA ASP A 77 -8.38 -6.22 -9.48
C ASP A 77 -8.15 -7.08 -10.73
N LEU A 78 -8.96 -6.88 -11.79
CA LEU A 78 -8.97 -7.75 -12.97
C LEU A 78 -8.69 -7.03 -14.30
N THR A 79 -8.78 -5.71 -14.32
CA THR A 79 -8.84 -4.92 -15.56
C THR A 79 -7.76 -3.85 -15.65
N TYR A 80 -6.70 -3.96 -14.88
CA TYR A 80 -5.60 -3.00 -14.90
C TYR A 80 -4.92 -2.94 -16.27
N ASN A 81 -4.50 -4.07 -16.84
CA ASN A 81 -4.03 -4.25 -18.22
C ASN A 81 -3.03 -3.17 -18.68
N ARG A 82 -1.95 -2.92 -17.93
CA ARG A 82 -0.95 -1.91 -18.25
C ARG A 82 0.47 -2.47 -18.26
N TYR A 83 1.33 -1.85 -19.05
CA TYR A 83 2.78 -2.04 -18.96
C TYR A 83 3.32 -1.13 -17.85
N VAL A 84 4.09 -1.70 -16.93
CA VAL A 84 4.67 -0.96 -15.80
C VAL A 84 6.15 -1.29 -15.64
N VAL A 85 6.95 -0.28 -15.33
CA VAL A 85 8.40 -0.38 -15.10
C VAL A 85 8.69 -0.60 -13.61
N ASN A 86 7.74 -0.30 -12.75
CA ASN A 86 7.91 -0.26 -11.30
C ASN A 86 7.92 -1.65 -10.68
N GLY A 87 8.57 -1.75 -9.51
CA GLY A 87 8.71 -2.98 -8.75
C GLY A 87 7.40 -3.62 -8.27
N PRO A 88 7.47 -4.69 -7.49
CA PRO A 88 6.31 -5.44 -7.08
C PRO A 88 5.36 -4.61 -6.22
N ARG A 89 4.07 -4.72 -6.48
CA ARG A 89 2.98 -4.14 -5.68
C ARG A 89 2.37 -5.25 -4.83
N ILE A 90 2.90 -5.38 -3.62
CA ILE A 90 2.47 -6.41 -2.68
C ILE A 90 1.41 -5.83 -1.76
N ALA A 91 0.27 -6.52 -1.65
CA ALA A 91 -0.77 -6.20 -0.69
C ALA A 91 -0.91 -7.31 0.35
N VAL A 92 -1.22 -6.95 1.58
CA VAL A 92 -1.63 -7.92 2.61
C VAL A 92 -2.98 -8.50 2.19
N ASN A 93 -3.09 -9.83 2.17
CA ASN A 93 -4.31 -10.53 1.72
C ASN A 93 -5.45 -10.47 2.74
N ASP A 94 -5.13 -10.16 4.00
CA ASP A 94 -6.08 -9.99 5.08
C ASP A 94 -6.11 -8.55 5.58
N SER A 95 -7.28 -8.09 6.00
CA SER A 95 -7.40 -6.78 6.66
C SER A 95 -7.02 -6.87 8.12
N VAL A 96 -6.39 -5.81 8.64
CA VAL A 96 -6.12 -5.68 10.07
C VAL A 96 -7.40 -5.31 10.80
N CYS A 97 -7.91 -6.20 11.62
CA CYS A 97 -9.14 -5.98 12.39
C CYS A 97 -8.93 -5.05 13.58
N LYS A 98 -7.78 -5.14 14.19
CA LYS A 98 -7.41 -4.31 15.35
C LYS A 98 -5.88 -4.28 15.51
N MET A 99 -5.37 -3.13 15.96
CA MET A 99 -3.99 -2.99 16.38
C MET A 99 -3.96 -2.29 17.74
N THR A 100 -3.21 -2.84 18.69
CA THR A 100 -3.07 -2.25 20.04
C THR A 100 -1.62 -2.24 20.48
N ILE A 101 -1.29 -1.23 21.26
CA ILE A 101 0.00 -1.11 21.92
C ILE A 101 -0.22 -0.88 23.42
N LYS A 102 0.48 -1.66 24.25
CA LYS A 102 0.48 -1.51 25.71
C LYS A 102 1.87 -1.16 26.18
N THR A 103 1.97 -0.27 27.14
CA THR A 103 3.25 -0.01 27.79
C THR A 103 3.58 -1.09 28.82
N VAL A 104 4.82 -1.53 28.85
CA VAL A 104 5.33 -2.45 29.87
C VAL A 104 5.84 -1.65 31.07
N ASP A 105 6.29 -0.43 30.83
CA ASP A 105 6.80 0.51 31.85
C ASP A 105 5.74 1.58 32.15
N ASP A 106 5.90 2.31 33.27
CA ASP A 106 5.05 3.49 33.54
C ASP A 106 5.38 4.59 32.54
N PHE A 107 4.41 4.90 31.67
CA PHE A 107 4.57 5.90 30.60
C PHE A 107 4.35 7.32 31.12
N ASP A 108 3.29 7.52 31.87
CA ASP A 108 2.96 8.74 32.60
C ASP A 108 2.01 8.42 33.77
N ALA A 109 1.63 9.44 34.54
CA ALA A 109 0.75 9.28 35.71
C ALA A 109 -0.63 8.65 35.37
N SER A 110 -1.09 8.76 34.12
CA SER A 110 -2.36 8.21 33.65
C SER A 110 -2.21 6.84 32.96
N HIS A 111 -1.01 6.49 32.54
CA HIS A 111 -0.70 5.27 31.79
C HIS A 111 0.43 4.52 32.49
N LEU A 112 0.04 3.80 33.55
CA LEU A 112 0.96 2.91 34.30
C LEU A 112 1.27 1.66 33.50
N ALA A 113 2.25 0.90 33.93
CA ALA A 113 2.64 -0.38 33.32
C ALA A 113 1.43 -1.28 33.05
N GLY A 114 1.34 -1.82 31.82
CA GLY A 114 0.22 -2.61 31.33
C GLY A 114 -0.94 -1.81 30.72
N SER A 115 -0.92 -0.48 30.78
CA SER A 115 -1.95 0.36 30.17
C SER A 115 -1.91 0.30 28.64
N GLU A 116 -3.08 0.27 28.01
CA GLU A 116 -3.20 0.47 26.56
C GLU A 116 -3.02 1.95 26.24
N ILE A 117 -2.14 2.26 25.27
CA ILE A 117 -1.81 3.61 24.84
C ILE A 117 -1.98 3.80 23.32
N SER A 118 -2.85 3.00 22.70
CA SER A 118 -3.08 3.02 21.24
C SER A 118 -3.60 4.36 20.74
N ASP A 119 -4.31 5.11 21.57
CA ASP A 119 -4.81 6.48 21.30
C ASP A 119 -3.68 7.54 21.30
N LEU A 120 -2.52 7.22 21.91
CA LEU A 120 -1.33 8.06 21.91
C LEU A 120 -0.39 7.79 20.73
N VAL A 121 -0.77 6.89 19.83
CA VAL A 121 0.04 6.49 18.68
C VAL A 121 -0.71 6.78 17.37
N GLU A 122 -0.06 7.52 16.48
CA GLU A 122 -0.47 7.64 15.09
C GLU A 122 0.15 6.53 14.27
N CYS A 123 -0.59 6.02 13.28
CA CYS A 123 -0.06 5.12 12.30
C CYS A 123 -0.23 5.68 10.88
N GLN A 124 0.76 5.42 10.06
CA GLN A 124 0.76 5.73 8.65
C GLN A 124 1.00 4.44 7.86
N TYR A 125 0.20 4.22 6.81
CA TYR A 125 0.34 3.06 5.93
C TYR A 125 -0.15 3.41 4.52
N VAL A 126 0.10 2.52 3.57
CA VAL A 126 -0.34 2.67 2.19
C VAL A 126 -1.48 1.71 1.91
N SER A 127 -2.53 2.21 1.25
CA SER A 127 -3.64 1.42 0.72
C SER A 127 -3.68 1.52 -0.80
N TYR A 128 -4.05 0.42 -1.44
CA TYR A 128 -4.31 0.32 -2.88
C TYR A 128 -5.83 0.21 -3.17
N TYR A 129 -6.65 0.11 -2.12
CA TYR A 129 -8.06 -0.24 -2.24
C TYR A 129 -8.85 0.76 -3.08
N ASP A 130 -8.76 2.06 -2.75
CA ASP A 130 -9.55 3.09 -3.41
C ASP A 130 -9.16 3.25 -4.89
N TYR A 131 -7.88 3.10 -5.22
CA TYR A 131 -7.42 3.14 -6.61
C TYR A 131 -8.02 2.01 -7.46
N ILE A 132 -8.00 0.78 -6.96
CA ILE A 132 -8.57 -0.38 -7.65
C ILE A 132 -10.09 -0.22 -7.81
N HIS A 133 -10.78 0.23 -6.75
CA HIS A 133 -12.23 0.38 -6.76
C HIS A 133 -12.72 1.62 -7.52
N ASN A 134 -11.81 2.52 -7.90
CA ASN A 134 -12.08 3.67 -8.78
C ASN A 134 -11.59 3.44 -10.22
N ASP A 135 -11.67 2.19 -10.71
CA ASP A 135 -11.24 1.81 -12.07
C ASP A 135 -9.82 2.28 -12.42
N TYR A 136 -8.91 2.19 -11.47
CA TYR A 136 -7.50 2.62 -11.59
C TYR A 136 -7.34 4.09 -12.02
N LYS A 137 -8.23 4.95 -11.55
CA LYS A 137 -8.13 6.41 -11.73
C LYS A 137 -7.51 7.02 -10.48
N ILE A 138 -6.55 7.91 -10.69
CA ILE A 138 -5.90 8.62 -9.59
C ILE A 138 -6.89 9.59 -8.97
N VAL A 139 -7.18 9.40 -7.68
CA VAL A 139 -8.06 10.30 -6.92
C VAL A 139 -7.24 11.45 -6.31
N ASN A 140 -5.97 11.21 -6.00
CA ASN A 140 -5.11 12.19 -5.35
C ASN A 140 -3.77 12.28 -6.09
N THR A 141 -3.49 13.45 -6.69
CA THR A 141 -2.27 13.73 -7.44
C THR A 141 -1.07 14.13 -6.56
N LYS A 142 -1.22 14.16 -5.23
CA LYS A 142 -0.10 14.46 -4.35
C LYS A 142 0.92 13.33 -4.43
N ALA A 143 2.15 13.70 -4.83
CA ALA A 143 3.28 12.78 -4.80
C ALA A 143 3.39 12.14 -3.41
N LEU A 144 3.53 10.81 -3.41
CA LEU A 144 3.74 10.03 -2.20
C LEU A 144 5.16 10.29 -1.67
N GLN A 145 5.36 11.42 -1.04
CA GLN A 145 6.59 11.73 -0.31
C GLN A 145 6.39 11.33 1.15
N THR A 146 6.68 10.07 1.47
CA THR A 146 6.73 9.60 2.83
C THR A 146 8.15 9.30 3.23
N GLN A 147 8.60 9.91 4.30
CA GLN A 147 9.81 9.48 4.99
C GLN A 147 9.49 8.16 5.70
N GLY A 148 10.31 7.15 5.43
CA GLY A 148 10.31 5.91 6.20
C GLY A 148 9.47 4.75 5.66
N LEU A 149 8.40 5.00 4.93
CA LEU A 149 7.70 3.93 4.24
C LEU A 149 8.49 3.53 2.98
N ASN A 150 8.83 2.26 2.86
CA ASN A 150 9.43 1.70 1.63
C ASN A 150 8.36 1.57 0.54
N VAL A 151 7.53 2.58 0.44
CA VAL A 151 6.64 2.71 -0.68
C VAL A 151 7.49 3.25 -1.79
N TYR A 152 7.51 2.54 -2.86
CA TYR A 152 7.99 3.07 -4.11
C TYR A 152 7.22 4.38 -4.33
N SER A 153 7.87 5.52 -4.13
CA SER A 153 7.28 6.88 -4.18
C SER A 153 6.64 7.22 -5.53
N TYR A 154 6.66 6.29 -6.46
CA TYR A 154 6.17 6.34 -7.82
C TYR A 154 5.13 5.25 -8.13
N ILE A 155 4.60 4.49 -7.15
CA ILE A 155 3.47 3.60 -7.41
C ILE A 155 2.23 4.48 -7.61
N GLU A 156 1.90 4.66 -8.87
CA GLU A 156 0.66 5.28 -9.27
C GLU A 156 -0.51 4.59 -8.55
N GLY A 157 -1.38 5.37 -7.93
CA GLY A 157 -2.57 4.85 -7.25
C GLY A 157 -2.40 4.37 -5.82
N ALA A 158 -1.20 4.38 -5.25
CA ALA A 158 -1.04 4.15 -3.82
C ALA A 158 -1.52 5.38 -3.04
N GLU A 159 -2.32 5.17 -2.00
CA GLU A 159 -2.80 6.24 -1.11
C GLU A 159 -2.23 6.08 0.29
N ILE A 160 -1.72 7.18 0.85
CA ILE A 160 -1.24 7.20 2.22
C ILE A 160 -2.40 7.50 3.15
N LYS A 161 -2.64 6.60 4.08
CA LYS A 161 -3.58 6.76 5.17
C LYS A 161 -2.83 7.14 6.45
N ASN A 162 -3.37 8.12 7.17
CA ASN A 162 -2.89 8.52 8.49
C ASN A 162 -4.06 8.50 9.46
N MET A 163 -3.92 7.82 10.58
CA MET A 163 -4.96 7.73 11.60
C MET A 163 -4.39 7.38 12.97
N ASN A 164 -5.22 7.43 14.00
CA ASN A 164 -4.84 6.90 15.30
C ASN A 164 -4.73 5.37 15.21
N LEU A 165 -3.78 4.79 15.93
CA LEU A 165 -3.65 3.34 15.99
C LEU A 165 -4.92 2.67 16.55
N ALA A 166 -5.59 3.33 17.51
CA ALA A 166 -6.85 2.86 18.08
C ALA A 166 -8.02 2.80 17.08
N ASP A 167 -7.95 3.56 15.97
CA ASP A 167 -8.99 3.61 14.95
C ASP A 167 -8.81 2.58 13.83
N ILE A 168 -7.73 1.79 13.88
CA ILE A 168 -7.48 0.71 12.92
C ILE A 168 -8.59 -0.34 13.03
N CYS A 169 -9.21 -0.65 11.89
CA CYS A 169 -10.26 -1.64 11.79
C CYS A 169 -10.25 -2.32 10.40
N TYR A 170 -11.04 -3.36 10.26
CA TYR A 170 -11.16 -4.14 9.02
C TYR A 170 -11.43 -3.26 7.79
N ASP A 171 -12.31 -2.27 7.91
CA ASP A 171 -12.77 -1.50 6.76
C ASP A 171 -11.73 -0.52 6.22
N ASN A 172 -10.86 -0.03 7.06
CA ASN A 172 -9.84 0.94 6.65
C ASN A 172 -8.48 0.33 6.27
N THR A 173 -8.32 -1.01 6.40
CA THR A 173 -7.06 -1.72 6.13
C THR A 173 -7.13 -2.73 4.99
N LYS A 174 -8.09 -2.58 4.08
CA LYS A 174 -8.19 -3.43 2.88
C LYS A 174 -7.06 -3.10 1.89
N LEU A 175 -6.46 -4.13 1.30
CA LEU A 175 -5.39 -4.03 0.29
C LEU A 175 -4.27 -3.06 0.70
N ILE A 176 -3.77 -3.20 1.90
CA ILE A 176 -2.68 -2.38 2.41
C ILE A 176 -1.31 -2.95 2.03
N ALA A 177 -0.32 -2.07 1.88
CA ALA A 177 1.08 -2.49 1.77
C ALA A 177 1.54 -3.14 3.10
N PRO A 178 2.59 -4.00 3.06
CA PRO A 178 3.05 -4.73 4.25
C PRO A 178 3.66 -3.88 5.36
N GLU A 179 3.74 -2.58 5.21
CA GLU A 179 4.48 -1.70 6.12
C GLU A 179 3.58 -0.65 6.77
N PHE A 180 3.82 -0.42 8.06
CA PHE A 180 3.25 0.67 8.84
C PHE A 180 4.36 1.48 9.50
N MET A 181 4.18 2.78 9.61
CA MET A 181 4.97 3.66 10.46
C MET A 181 4.13 4.06 11.66
N LEU A 182 4.64 3.82 12.85
CA LEU A 182 3.99 4.18 14.10
C LEU A 182 4.77 5.34 14.73
N ARG A 183 4.05 6.36 15.19
CA ARG A 183 4.62 7.56 15.80
C ARG A 183 3.88 7.88 17.09
N PHE A 184 4.62 8.05 18.17
CA PHE A 184 4.05 8.56 19.42
C PHE A 184 3.69 10.04 19.29
N LYS A 185 2.46 10.42 19.66
CA LYS A 185 1.99 11.81 19.66
C LYS A 185 2.60 12.63 20.79
N LYS A 186 2.99 11.97 21.87
CA LYS A 186 3.70 12.57 22.99
C LYS A 186 4.78 11.64 23.53
N ALA A 187 5.80 12.22 24.12
CA ALA A 187 6.80 11.48 24.87
C ALA A 187 6.28 11.13 26.27
N PRO A 188 6.85 10.10 26.93
CA PRO A 188 6.59 9.81 28.34
C PRO A 188 7.10 10.95 29.23
N GLU A 189 6.70 10.92 30.51
CA GLU A 189 7.16 11.93 31.48
C GLU A 189 8.68 11.93 31.67
N LYS A 190 9.29 10.76 31.61
CA LYS A 190 10.74 10.61 31.70
C LYS A 190 11.31 10.13 30.38
N LYS A 191 12.39 10.74 29.95
CA LYS A 191 13.15 10.24 28.80
C LYS A 191 13.87 8.94 29.17
N GLY A 192 14.06 8.07 28.20
CA GLY A 192 14.74 6.81 28.41
C GLY A 192 14.27 5.71 27.50
N GLU A 193 14.66 4.49 27.80
CA GLU A 193 14.20 3.29 27.11
C GLU A 193 12.88 2.83 27.72
N TYR A 194 11.95 2.48 26.82
CA TYR A 194 10.63 1.97 27.16
C TYR A 194 10.34 0.72 26.35
N HIS A 195 9.54 -0.16 26.93
CA HIS A 195 9.12 -1.42 26.34
C HIS A 195 7.62 -1.38 26.07
N PHE A 196 7.21 -1.88 24.92
CA PHE A 196 5.81 -1.92 24.53
C PHE A 196 5.44 -3.29 23.97
N ASP A 197 4.25 -3.76 24.27
CA ASP A 197 3.67 -4.95 23.67
C ASP A 197 2.69 -4.55 22.56
N LEU A 198 3.11 -4.75 21.33
CA LEU A 198 2.28 -4.58 20.14
C LEU A 198 1.49 -5.86 19.87
N THR A 199 0.19 -5.71 19.64
CA THR A 199 -0.70 -6.77 19.17
C THR A 199 -1.39 -6.35 17.90
N VAL A 200 -1.37 -7.21 16.88
CA VAL A 200 -2.08 -7.06 15.63
C VAL A 200 -3.03 -8.25 15.47
N ILE A 201 -4.30 -7.98 15.19
CA ILE A 201 -5.33 -8.98 14.94
C ILE A 201 -5.73 -8.93 13.47
N LEU A 202 -5.56 -10.05 12.78
CA LEU A 202 -5.89 -10.26 11.37
C LEU A 202 -6.87 -11.43 11.31
N ASN A 203 -8.08 -11.23 10.81
CA ASN A 203 -9.08 -12.30 10.56
C ASN A 203 -9.12 -13.43 11.59
N GLY A 204 -8.99 -13.08 12.89
CA GLY A 204 -8.98 -14.03 14.02
C GLY A 204 -7.59 -14.52 14.44
N GLU A 205 -6.55 -14.31 13.65
CA GLU A 205 -5.17 -14.57 14.05
C GLU A 205 -4.56 -13.38 14.81
N LYS A 206 -3.75 -13.71 15.82
CA LYS A 206 -3.11 -12.72 16.67
C LYS A 206 -1.60 -12.80 16.49
N LEU A 207 -0.99 -11.71 16.02
CA LEU A 207 0.45 -11.51 15.99
C LEU A 207 0.87 -10.56 17.10
N THR A 208 1.94 -10.89 17.83
CA THR A 208 2.45 -10.06 18.94
C THR A 208 3.94 -9.83 18.78
N LYS A 209 4.40 -8.64 19.23
CA LYS A 209 5.80 -8.29 19.25
C LYS A 209 6.10 -7.30 20.37
N THR A 210 7.12 -7.55 21.15
CA THR A 210 7.67 -6.56 22.09
C THR A 210 8.56 -5.59 21.31
N ILE A 211 8.47 -4.32 21.63
CA ILE A 211 9.19 -3.20 21.02
C ILE A 211 9.98 -2.51 22.09
N ASP A 212 11.27 -2.34 21.88
CA ASP A 212 12.14 -1.50 22.70
C ASP A 212 12.28 -0.15 21.98
N PHE A 213 11.96 0.96 22.65
CA PHE A 213 11.99 2.29 22.05
C PHE A 213 12.62 3.31 22.97
N VAL A 214 13.52 4.15 22.45
CA VAL A 214 14.26 5.17 23.22
C VAL A 214 13.72 6.55 22.91
N PHE A 215 13.11 7.18 23.92
CA PHE A 215 12.73 8.60 23.88
C PHE A 215 13.91 9.49 24.27
N LYS A 216 14.37 10.32 23.34
CA LYS A 216 15.54 11.22 23.48
C LYS A 216 15.17 12.58 24.01
#